data_9471eefff39b230244471d48aeb34937
#
_entry.id   9471eefff39b230244471d48aeb34937
#
_cell.length_a   1.000
_cell.length_b   1.000
_cell.length_c   1.000
_cell.angle_alpha   90.00
_cell.angle_beta   90.00
_cell.angle_gamma   90.00
#
_symmetry.space_group_name_H-M   'P 1'
#
loop_
_entity.id
_entity.type
_entity.pdbx_description
1 polymer ?
#
loop_
_entity_poly.entity_id
_entity_poly.type
_entity_poly.pdbx_seq_one_letter_code
_entity_poly.pdbx_strand_id
1 'polypeptide(L)'
;MFESRKRLLLDRGPSWPDYDKAEPFMIRYYLLFRRRPKWFPFNILIHKILKSDLGDLHDHYWSYITIILKGGYWETNENGTFWRGPGYIGFRKASDRHSLRIPEGKSAWTLLFVGPNKGSKQFAKYLK
;
A
#
# COMPACT_ATOMS: atom_id res chain seq x y z
N MET A 1 -21.77 -2.55 16.74
CA MET A 1 -20.76 -1.48 16.66
C MET A 1 -20.09 -1.48 15.29
N PHE A 2 -19.87 -0.32 14.74
CA PHE A 2 -19.31 -0.18 13.41
C PHE A 2 -17.79 -0.04 13.48
N GLU A 3 -17.10 -0.79 12.68
CA GLU A 3 -15.66 -0.56 12.49
C GLU A 3 -15.47 0.61 11.53
N SER A 4 -14.43 1.42 11.79
CA SER A 4 -14.08 2.51 10.90
C SER A 4 -13.64 1.96 9.54
N ARG A 5 -14.11 2.58 8.48
CA ARG A 5 -13.63 2.26 7.13
C ARG A 5 -12.28 2.90 6.81
N LYS A 6 -11.77 3.69 7.74
CA LYS A 6 -10.49 4.39 7.63
C LYS A 6 -9.48 3.78 8.56
N ARG A 7 -8.28 3.54 8.06
CA ARG A 7 -7.17 3.01 8.87
C ARG A 7 -5.90 3.76 8.56
N LEU A 8 -5.23 4.25 9.62
CA LEU A 8 -3.90 4.84 9.50
C LEU A 8 -2.84 3.75 9.57
N LEU A 9 -1.93 3.75 8.61
CA LEU A 9 -0.80 2.83 8.58
C LEU A 9 0.48 3.60 8.86
N LEU A 10 1.33 3.05 9.72
CA LEU A 10 2.61 3.64 10.06
C LEU A 10 3.72 3.01 9.23
N ASP A 11 4.83 3.74 9.10
CA ASP A 11 5.97 3.28 8.30
C ASP A 11 6.82 2.23 9.02
N ARG A 12 6.56 1.96 10.31
CA ARG A 12 7.24 0.94 11.09
C ARG A 12 6.23 0.13 11.87
N GLY A 13 6.46 -1.18 11.93
CA GLY A 13 5.60 -2.07 12.70
C GLY A 13 6.02 -2.16 14.18
N PRO A 14 5.14 -2.65 15.06
CA PRO A 14 5.43 -2.75 16.49
C PRO A 14 6.64 -3.63 16.84
N SER A 15 7.01 -4.55 15.96
CA SER A 15 8.18 -5.43 16.20
C SER A 15 9.51 -4.79 15.82
N TRP A 16 9.49 -3.61 15.23
CA TRP A 16 10.72 -2.94 14.80
C TRP A 16 11.41 -2.28 15.99
N PRO A 17 12.75 -2.32 16.06
CA PRO A 17 13.49 -1.72 17.18
C PRO A 17 13.22 -0.23 17.38
N ASP A 18 12.93 0.49 16.31
CA ASP A 18 12.69 1.94 16.35
C ASP A 18 11.22 2.30 16.13
N TYR A 19 10.31 1.41 16.57
CA TYR A 19 8.87 1.66 16.45
C TYR A 19 8.43 2.97 17.10
N ASP A 20 9.11 3.41 18.14
CA ASP A 20 8.84 4.70 18.79
C ASP A 20 9.02 5.89 17.83
N LYS A 21 9.72 5.71 16.72
CA LYS A 21 9.92 6.74 15.70
C LYS A 21 8.98 6.57 14.52
N ALA A 22 8.00 5.66 14.61
CA ALA A 22 7.06 5.42 13.53
C ALA A 22 6.27 6.68 13.19
N GLU A 23 6.10 6.93 11.90
CA GLU A 23 5.36 8.07 11.38
C GLU A 23 4.22 7.61 10.48
N PRO A 24 3.15 8.42 10.34
CA PRO A 24 2.09 8.10 9.40
C PRO A 24 2.64 7.95 7.98
N PHE A 25 2.33 6.81 7.36
CA PHE A 25 2.77 6.49 6.02
C PHE A 25 1.62 6.58 5.02
N MET A 26 0.45 6.08 5.38
CA MET A 26 -0.66 5.93 4.46
C MET A 26 -1.98 5.90 5.23
N ILE A 27 -3.04 6.42 4.62
CA ILE A 27 -4.40 6.25 5.11
C ILE A 27 -5.11 5.32 4.14
N ARG A 28 -5.70 4.25 4.65
CA ARG A 28 -6.44 3.29 3.86
C ARG A 28 -7.93 3.45 4.12
N TYR A 29 -8.71 3.55 3.04
CA TYR A 29 -10.17 3.57 3.11
C TYR A 29 -10.69 2.29 2.49
N TYR A 30 -11.51 1.56 3.26
CA TYR A 30 -12.11 0.31 2.80
C TYR A 30 -13.47 0.60 2.17
N LEU A 31 -13.62 0.33 0.88
CA LEU A 31 -14.87 0.59 0.18
C LEU A 31 -15.86 -0.57 0.33
N LEU A 32 -15.38 -1.81 0.42
CA LEU A 32 -16.21 -2.97 0.59
C LEU A 32 -16.16 -3.52 2.01
N PHE A 33 -14.99 -4.02 2.43
CA PHE A 33 -14.87 -4.70 3.73
C PHE A 33 -13.71 -4.15 4.52
N ARG A 34 -13.96 -3.77 5.76
CA ARG A 34 -12.90 -3.51 6.74
C ARG A 34 -12.17 -4.81 7.07
N ARG A 35 -12.94 -5.89 7.20
CA ARG A 35 -12.41 -7.24 7.37
C ARG A 35 -13.07 -8.14 6.35
N ARG A 36 -12.35 -8.40 5.26
CA ARG A 36 -12.89 -9.17 4.16
C ARG A 36 -13.14 -10.63 4.60
N PRO A 37 -14.36 -11.17 4.35
CA PRO A 37 -14.61 -12.59 4.58
C PRO A 37 -13.67 -13.45 3.75
N LYS A 38 -13.23 -14.58 4.29
CA LYS A 38 -12.29 -15.46 3.58
C LYS A 38 -12.84 -15.99 2.27
N TRP A 39 -14.15 -16.11 2.15
CA TRP A 39 -14.80 -16.60 0.94
C TRP A 39 -14.95 -15.54 -0.14
N PHE A 40 -14.76 -14.26 0.18
CA PHE A 40 -14.92 -13.18 -0.79
C PHE A 40 -13.59 -12.93 -1.51
N PRO A 41 -13.58 -13.00 -2.89
CA PRO A 41 -12.31 -13.07 -3.63
C PRO A 41 -11.59 -11.75 -3.85
N PHE A 42 -12.21 -10.58 -3.54
CA PHE A 42 -11.55 -9.31 -3.79
C PHE A 42 -11.99 -8.25 -2.78
N ASN A 43 -11.30 -7.11 -2.80
CA ASN A 43 -11.69 -5.92 -2.05
C ASN A 43 -11.34 -4.69 -2.87
N ILE A 44 -11.92 -3.55 -2.51
CA ILE A 44 -11.65 -2.27 -3.16
C ILE A 44 -11.21 -1.30 -2.08
N LEU A 45 -10.04 -0.69 -2.28
CA LEU A 45 -9.43 0.21 -1.31
C LEU A 45 -9.08 1.53 -1.98
N ILE A 46 -9.12 2.61 -1.21
CA ILE A 46 -8.50 3.88 -1.58
C ILE A 46 -7.37 4.14 -0.60
N HIS A 47 -6.19 4.46 -1.13
CA HIS A 47 -5.04 4.83 -0.33
C HIS A 47 -4.72 6.30 -0.54
N LYS A 48 -4.50 7.03 0.55
CA LYS A 48 -3.81 8.30 0.51
C LYS A 48 -2.41 8.06 1.04
N ILE A 49 -1.42 8.09 0.17
CA ILE A 49 -0.03 7.84 0.53
C ILE A 49 0.58 9.18 0.95
N LEU A 50 1.03 9.26 2.19
CA LEU A 50 1.44 10.52 2.82
C LEU A 50 2.93 10.79 2.70
N LYS A 51 3.75 9.75 2.52
CA LYS A 51 5.20 9.88 2.43
C LYS A 51 5.78 8.66 1.74
N SER A 52 7.06 8.75 1.40
CA SER A 52 7.79 7.61 0.84
C SER A 52 7.85 6.48 1.86
N ASP A 53 7.90 5.24 1.36
CA ASP A 53 8.23 4.12 2.22
C ASP A 53 9.72 4.20 2.63
N LEU A 54 10.21 3.19 3.36
CA LEU A 54 11.57 3.24 3.88
C LEU A 54 12.64 2.84 2.86
N GLY A 55 12.24 2.69 1.58
CA GLY A 55 13.19 2.45 0.49
C GLY A 55 13.47 0.99 0.19
N ASP A 56 13.09 0.06 1.06
CA ASP A 56 13.27 -1.36 0.81
C ASP A 56 12.23 -1.87 -0.19
N LEU A 57 12.67 -2.70 -1.14
CA LEU A 57 11.75 -3.37 -2.03
C LEU A 57 10.91 -4.37 -1.22
N HIS A 58 9.60 -4.28 -1.35
CA HIS A 58 8.69 -5.15 -0.62
C HIS A 58 7.60 -5.70 -1.52
N ASP A 59 7.07 -6.84 -1.16
CA ASP A 59 5.94 -7.46 -1.83
C ASP A 59 4.66 -7.29 -0.99
N HIS A 60 3.57 -7.91 -1.43
CA HIS A 60 2.27 -7.72 -0.80
C HIS A 60 1.58 -9.05 -0.55
N TYR A 61 0.52 -9.02 0.28
CA TYR A 61 -0.27 -10.21 0.55
C TYR A 61 -1.13 -10.64 -0.64
N TRP A 62 -1.43 -9.70 -1.55
CA TRP A 62 -2.35 -9.95 -2.66
C TRP A 62 -1.88 -9.27 -3.93
N SER A 63 -2.32 -9.87 -5.05
CA SER A 63 -2.19 -9.21 -6.35
C SER A 63 -3.22 -8.10 -6.43
N TYR A 64 -2.90 -7.04 -7.18
CA TYR A 64 -3.79 -5.89 -7.22
C TYR A 64 -3.65 -5.13 -8.52
N ILE A 65 -4.71 -4.35 -8.82
CA ILE A 65 -4.69 -3.33 -9.86
C ILE A 65 -4.73 -1.99 -9.14
N THR A 66 -3.82 -1.09 -9.49
CA THR A 66 -3.78 0.26 -8.92
C THR A 66 -4.09 1.29 -10.00
N ILE A 67 -4.87 2.30 -9.62
CA ILE A 67 -5.17 3.44 -10.48
C ILE A 67 -4.80 4.69 -9.70
N ILE A 68 -3.91 5.52 -10.28
CA ILE A 68 -3.51 6.77 -9.65
C ILE A 68 -4.61 7.80 -9.91
N LEU A 69 -5.22 8.31 -8.84
CA LEU A 69 -6.31 9.28 -8.94
C LEU A 69 -5.81 10.71 -8.89
N LYS A 70 -4.82 11.00 -8.03
CA LYS A 70 -4.29 12.34 -7.83
C LYS A 70 -2.88 12.26 -7.29
N GLY A 71 -2.05 13.24 -7.66
CA GLY A 71 -0.66 13.29 -7.22
C GLY A 71 0.21 12.38 -8.06
N GLY A 72 0.81 11.40 -7.43
CA GLY A 72 1.68 10.45 -8.10
C GLY A 72 2.90 10.13 -7.25
N TYR A 73 3.71 9.19 -7.74
CA TYR A 73 4.90 8.76 -7.02
C TYR A 73 5.91 8.13 -7.98
N TRP A 74 7.16 8.05 -7.52
CA TRP A 74 8.18 7.29 -8.19
C TRP A 74 8.13 5.86 -7.66
N GLU A 75 7.98 4.91 -8.55
CA GLU A 75 8.00 3.49 -8.21
C GLU A 75 9.31 2.89 -8.67
N THR A 76 10.06 2.28 -7.74
CA THR A 76 11.26 1.52 -8.03
C THR A 76 10.93 0.05 -7.95
N ASN A 77 11.30 -0.71 -8.98
CA ASN A 77 11.17 -2.17 -8.99
C ASN A 77 12.45 -2.75 -9.60
N GLU A 78 12.43 -4.05 -9.89
CA GLU A 78 13.61 -4.73 -10.43
C GLU A 78 14.01 -4.24 -11.82
N ASN A 79 13.10 -3.56 -12.53
CA ASN A 79 13.34 -3.05 -13.88
C ASN A 79 13.75 -1.57 -13.90
N GLY A 80 13.75 -0.89 -12.76
CA GLY A 80 14.15 0.51 -12.67
C GLY A 80 13.18 1.36 -11.88
N THR A 81 13.28 2.68 -12.08
CA THR A 81 12.46 3.66 -11.38
C THR A 81 11.59 4.40 -12.40
N PHE A 82 10.30 4.50 -12.14
CA PHE A 82 9.32 5.05 -13.07
C PHE A 82 8.39 6.00 -12.36
N TRP A 83 8.06 7.13 -13.01
CA TRP A 83 7.03 8.03 -12.51
C TRP A 83 5.65 7.47 -12.83
N ARG A 84 4.78 7.42 -11.81
CA ARG A 84 3.39 6.99 -11.93
C ARG A 84 2.49 8.17 -11.58
N GLY A 85 1.94 8.81 -12.59
CA GLY A 85 1.08 9.98 -12.40
C GLY A 85 -0.40 9.66 -12.50
N PRO A 86 -1.28 10.69 -12.36
CA PRO A 86 -2.72 10.50 -12.46
C PRO A 86 -3.13 9.85 -13.78
N GLY A 87 -4.03 8.88 -13.69
CA GLY A 87 -4.47 8.10 -14.85
C GLY A 87 -3.67 6.83 -15.10
N TYR A 88 -2.51 6.67 -14.44
CA TYR A 88 -1.74 5.44 -14.57
C TYR A 88 -2.54 4.25 -14.01
N ILE A 89 -2.58 3.15 -14.75
CA ILE A 89 -3.19 1.90 -14.33
C ILE A 89 -2.10 0.83 -14.36
N GLY A 90 -1.87 0.19 -13.22
CA GLY A 90 -0.85 -0.86 -13.12
C GLY A 90 -1.42 -2.14 -12.53
N PHE A 91 -0.90 -3.27 -12.99
CA PHE A 91 -1.17 -4.57 -12.41
C PHE A 91 0.08 -5.06 -11.69
N ARG A 92 -0.08 -5.58 -10.49
CA ARG A 92 1.04 -6.13 -9.70
C ARG A 92 0.64 -7.47 -9.12
N LYS A 93 1.54 -8.44 -9.26
CA LYS A 93 1.39 -9.73 -8.59
C LYS A 93 1.78 -9.58 -7.13
N ALA A 94 1.22 -10.43 -6.25
CA ALA A 94 1.58 -10.40 -4.83
C ALA A 94 3.10 -10.51 -4.61
N SER A 95 3.80 -11.27 -5.44
CA SER A 95 5.25 -11.46 -5.35
C SER A 95 6.07 -10.33 -5.98
N ASP A 96 5.47 -9.42 -6.72
CA ASP A 96 6.20 -8.29 -7.31
C ASP A 96 6.66 -7.35 -6.20
N ARG A 97 7.93 -7.00 -6.21
CA ARG A 97 8.51 -6.14 -5.19
C ARG A 97 8.72 -4.74 -5.73
N HIS A 98 8.46 -3.75 -4.90
CA HIS A 98 8.68 -2.37 -5.25
C HIS A 98 8.91 -1.51 -4.01
N SER A 99 9.34 -0.28 -4.24
CA SER A 99 9.32 0.78 -3.25
C SER A 99 8.75 2.05 -3.89
N LEU A 100 8.18 2.91 -3.07
CA LEU A 100 7.53 4.14 -3.52
C LEU A 100 8.20 5.35 -2.91
N ARG A 101 8.42 6.39 -3.75
CA ARG A 101 8.93 7.66 -3.29
C ARG A 101 7.95 8.77 -3.65
N ILE A 102 7.44 9.44 -2.63
CA ILE A 102 6.55 10.58 -2.79
C ILE A 102 7.40 11.85 -2.74
N PRO A 103 7.26 12.78 -3.69
CA PRO A 103 7.94 14.06 -3.59
C PRO A 103 7.61 14.76 -2.28
N GLU A 104 8.60 15.40 -1.66
CA GLU A 104 8.45 16.05 -0.38
C GLU A 104 7.29 17.05 -0.41
N GLY A 105 6.48 17.05 0.65
CA GLY A 105 5.32 17.93 0.76
C GLY A 105 4.13 17.52 -0.10
N LYS A 106 4.19 16.37 -0.76
CA LYS A 106 3.14 15.86 -1.64
C LYS A 106 2.48 14.63 -1.06
N SER A 107 1.37 14.23 -1.66
CA SER A 107 0.70 12.98 -1.36
C SER A 107 0.12 12.40 -2.65
N ALA A 108 -0.23 11.12 -2.62
CA ALA A 108 -0.82 10.46 -3.77
C ALA A 108 -2.09 9.72 -3.35
N TRP A 109 -3.12 9.83 -4.19
CA TRP A 109 -4.36 9.08 -4.01
C TRP A 109 -4.44 7.98 -5.04
N THR A 110 -4.69 6.76 -4.59
CA THR A 110 -4.79 5.59 -5.46
C THR A 110 -6.04 4.80 -5.15
N LEU A 111 -6.61 4.20 -6.19
CA LEU A 111 -7.70 3.24 -6.09
C LEU A 111 -7.13 1.85 -6.36
N LEU A 112 -7.40 0.89 -5.47
CA LEU A 112 -6.87 -0.46 -5.59
C LEU A 112 -7.98 -1.48 -5.62
N PHE A 113 -7.86 -2.42 -6.58
CA PHE A 113 -8.65 -3.65 -6.60
C PHE A 113 -7.72 -4.78 -6.19
N VAL A 114 -7.93 -5.34 -4.99
CA VAL A 114 -7.04 -6.36 -4.44
C VAL A 114 -7.68 -7.72 -4.52
N GLY A 115 -6.88 -8.71 -4.89
CA GLY A 115 -7.33 -10.09 -5.04
C GLY A 115 -7.24 -10.88 -3.74
N PRO A 116 -7.26 -12.23 -3.82
CA PRO A 116 -7.15 -13.09 -2.65
C PRO A 116 -5.84 -12.89 -1.92
N ASN A 117 -5.88 -13.02 -0.59
CA ASN A 117 -4.69 -12.95 0.24
C ASN A 117 -3.83 -14.20 0.02
N LYS A 118 -2.59 -14.01 -0.41
CA LYS A 118 -1.64 -15.09 -0.68
C LYS A 118 -0.54 -15.19 0.37
N GLY A 119 -0.50 -14.20 1.28
CA GLY A 119 0.53 -14.12 2.29
C GLY A 119 1.90 -13.73 1.72
N SER A 120 2.74 -13.11 2.55
CA SER A 120 4.09 -12.75 2.19
C SER A 120 4.91 -12.59 3.46
N LYS A 121 6.02 -13.33 3.56
CA LYS A 121 6.92 -13.19 4.71
C LYS A 121 7.59 -11.84 4.74
N GLN A 122 7.92 -11.30 3.58
CA GLN A 122 8.60 -10.01 3.48
C GLN A 122 7.67 -8.87 3.88
N PHE A 123 6.43 -8.90 3.40
CA PHE A 123 5.44 -7.89 3.75
C PHE A 123 5.06 -7.96 5.22
N ALA A 124 5.04 -9.14 5.81
CA ALA A 124 4.70 -9.32 7.22
C ALA A 124 5.60 -8.52 8.16
N LYS A 125 6.83 -8.18 7.75
CA LYS A 125 7.72 -7.32 8.54
C LYS A 125 7.09 -5.95 8.82
N TYR A 126 6.29 -5.46 7.91
CA TYR A 126 5.69 -4.13 8.02
C TYR A 126 4.42 -4.12 8.85
N LEU A 127 3.84 -5.29 9.10
CA LEU A 127 2.56 -5.42 9.80
C LEU A 127 2.70 -5.75 11.28
N LYS A 128 3.87 -6.09 11.72
CA LYS A 128 4.09 -6.57 13.10
C LYS A 128 4.83 -5.56 13.96
#